data_123cc521cd280147eb71536e6958b371
#
_entry.id   123cc521cd280147eb71536e6958b371
#
_cell.length_a   1.000
_cell.length_b   1.000
_cell.length_c   1.000
_cell.angle_alpha   90.00
_cell.angle_beta   90.00
_cell.angle_gamma   90.00
#
_symmetry.space_group_name_H-M   'P 1'
#
loop_
_entity.id
_entity.type
_entity.pdbx_description
1 polymer ?
#
loop_
_entity_poly.entity_id
_entity_poly.type
_entity_poly.pdbx_seq_one_letter_code
_entity_poly.pdbx_strand_id
1 'polypeptide(L)'
;MPKTAMFLLILFVGLLGSLVYYFRPDTKKHVKPGDPWELAKSYEVRGLDLSHWNGRVLYDHLDSLDFVFLKVSEGDDRVDDTFEQHYEAFRERDIPVGAYHFFRFDVDGKEQAQHFLRQLDGRRLQLPLVIDVEQHGNKFIAQEKVKNRLRAFMKELKKHSKHQPIIYTNGDGYRDFIEEEFGNHTLWLSSTNTWRPTMMDCTFWQFNIDADLMAVTHRADLNVFRGSREEWDEYLQEHKPYVISMN
;
A
#
# COMPACT_ATOMS: atom_id res chain seq x y z
N MET A 1 -13.99 -57.68 -0.43
CA MET A 1 -13.21 -57.02 -1.50
C MET A 1 -11.72 -57.12 -1.16
N PRO A 2 -10.85 -57.53 -2.06
CA PRO A 2 -9.42 -57.60 -1.78
C PRO A 2 -8.86 -56.20 -1.52
N LYS A 3 -7.96 -56.08 -0.54
CA LYS A 3 -7.34 -54.79 -0.09
C LYS A 3 -6.73 -53.99 -1.24
N THR A 4 -6.28 -54.64 -2.29
CA THR A 4 -5.76 -54.04 -3.52
C THR A 4 -6.82 -53.29 -4.34
N ALA A 5 -8.06 -53.75 -4.38
CA ALA A 5 -9.15 -53.10 -5.11
C ALA A 5 -9.61 -51.82 -4.40
N MET A 6 -9.52 -51.78 -3.07
CA MET A 6 -9.85 -50.60 -2.27
C MET A 6 -8.77 -49.51 -2.42
N PHE A 7 -7.49 -49.89 -2.53
CA PHE A 7 -6.40 -48.94 -2.75
C PHE A 7 -6.46 -48.26 -4.14
N LEU A 8 -6.82 -49.04 -5.17
CA LEU A 8 -7.00 -48.51 -6.53
C LEU A 8 -8.21 -47.57 -6.62
N LEU A 9 -9.28 -47.86 -5.87
CA LEU A 9 -10.45 -46.97 -5.84
C LEU A 9 -10.15 -45.63 -5.16
N ILE A 10 -9.36 -45.62 -4.08
CA ILE A 10 -8.95 -44.40 -3.38
C ILE A 10 -8.01 -43.53 -4.27
N LEU A 11 -7.09 -44.17 -4.99
CA LEU A 11 -6.22 -43.47 -5.94
C LEU A 11 -7.00 -42.87 -7.11
N PHE A 12 -8.01 -43.59 -7.63
CA PHE A 12 -8.84 -43.11 -8.74
C PHE A 12 -9.76 -41.96 -8.34
N VAL A 13 -10.33 -41.99 -7.13
CA VAL A 13 -11.13 -40.89 -6.58
C VAL A 13 -10.25 -39.67 -6.28
N GLY A 14 -9.01 -39.87 -5.80
CA GLY A 14 -8.04 -38.79 -5.59
C GLY A 14 -7.59 -38.12 -6.90
N LEU A 15 -7.37 -38.92 -7.96
CA LEU A 15 -7.03 -38.39 -9.29
C LEU A 15 -8.21 -37.67 -9.95
N LEU A 16 -9.43 -38.18 -9.84
CA LEU A 16 -10.63 -37.48 -10.32
C LEU A 16 -10.88 -36.19 -9.54
N GLY A 17 -10.68 -36.19 -8.23
CA GLY A 17 -10.79 -34.98 -7.39
C GLY A 17 -9.79 -33.91 -7.76
N SER A 18 -8.53 -34.27 -8.03
CA SER A 18 -7.49 -33.32 -8.47
C SER A 18 -7.72 -32.82 -9.90
N LEU A 19 -8.22 -33.69 -10.83
CA LEU A 19 -8.61 -33.23 -12.17
C LEU A 19 -9.80 -32.26 -12.14
N VAL A 20 -10.83 -32.54 -11.33
CA VAL A 20 -11.98 -31.63 -11.16
C VAL A 20 -11.56 -30.31 -10.51
N TYR A 21 -10.57 -30.32 -9.63
CA TYR A 21 -10.01 -29.09 -9.04
C TYR A 21 -9.20 -28.30 -10.08
N TYR A 22 -8.44 -28.98 -10.94
CA TYR A 22 -7.62 -28.35 -11.99
C TYR A 22 -8.45 -27.84 -13.19
N PHE A 23 -9.57 -28.51 -13.51
CA PHE A 23 -10.50 -28.14 -14.57
C PHE A 23 -11.79 -27.50 -14.07
N ARG A 24 -11.82 -26.97 -12.83
CA ARG A 24 -12.91 -26.06 -12.47
C ARG A 24 -12.85 -24.89 -13.46
N PRO A 25 -13.86 -24.72 -14.34
CA PRO A 25 -13.96 -23.48 -15.07
C PRO A 25 -14.00 -22.38 -14.02
N ASP A 26 -13.13 -21.39 -14.18
CA ASP A 26 -13.14 -20.20 -13.35
C ASP A 26 -14.51 -19.52 -13.57
N THR A 27 -15.51 -19.97 -12.82
CA THR A 27 -16.84 -19.37 -12.79
C THR A 27 -16.77 -18.10 -11.96
N LYS A 28 -15.76 -17.26 -12.17
CA LYS A 28 -15.89 -15.84 -11.93
C LYS A 28 -17.02 -15.42 -12.88
N LYS A 29 -18.25 -15.42 -12.36
CA LYS A 29 -19.34 -14.72 -13.02
C LYS A 29 -18.76 -13.38 -13.38
N HIS A 30 -18.76 -13.02 -14.67
CA HIS A 30 -18.57 -11.66 -15.11
C HIS A 30 -19.74 -10.85 -14.55
N VAL A 31 -19.69 -10.56 -13.26
CA VAL A 31 -20.43 -9.45 -12.68
C VAL A 31 -19.88 -8.26 -13.43
N LYS A 32 -20.73 -7.53 -14.14
CA LYS A 32 -20.34 -6.21 -14.68
C LYS A 32 -19.61 -5.52 -13.54
N PRO A 33 -18.37 -5.05 -13.73
CA PRO A 33 -17.67 -4.33 -12.68
C PRO A 33 -18.61 -3.23 -12.21
N GLY A 34 -19.05 -3.28 -10.95
CA GLY A 34 -19.72 -2.16 -10.31
C GLY A 34 -18.75 -0.98 -10.32
N ASP A 35 -19.24 0.20 -9.98
CA ASP A 35 -18.36 1.34 -9.77
C ASP A 35 -17.29 0.93 -8.73
N PRO A 36 -15.99 0.94 -9.08
CA PRO A 36 -14.94 0.53 -8.16
C PRO A 36 -14.86 1.43 -6.91
N TRP A 37 -15.48 2.62 -6.96
CA TRP A 37 -15.58 3.59 -5.88
C TRP A 37 -16.87 3.46 -5.03
N GLU A 38 -17.76 2.52 -5.34
CA GLU A 38 -19.07 2.41 -4.67
C GLU A 38 -18.95 2.31 -3.13
N LEU A 39 -17.96 1.58 -2.62
CA LEU A 39 -17.76 1.46 -1.17
C LEU A 39 -17.37 2.79 -0.51
N ALA A 40 -16.69 3.64 -1.24
CA ALA A 40 -16.16 4.91 -0.78
C ALA A 40 -16.85 6.14 -1.43
N LYS A 41 -18.05 5.97 -2.00
CA LYS A 41 -18.76 7.03 -2.74
C LYS A 41 -19.08 8.29 -1.92
N SER A 42 -19.10 8.17 -0.60
CA SER A 42 -19.34 9.30 0.31
C SER A 42 -18.09 10.14 0.59
N TYR A 43 -16.92 9.72 0.11
CA TYR A 43 -15.68 10.46 0.26
C TYR A 43 -15.38 11.25 -1.01
N GLU A 44 -15.03 12.52 -0.83
CA GLU A 44 -14.84 13.48 -1.92
C GLU A 44 -13.42 13.44 -2.49
N VAL A 45 -12.43 13.05 -1.67
CA VAL A 45 -11.01 13.09 -2.00
C VAL A 45 -10.51 11.67 -2.28
N ARG A 46 -10.08 11.43 -3.51
CA ARG A 46 -9.79 10.10 -4.06
C ARG A 46 -8.35 10.00 -4.53
N GLY A 47 -7.73 8.88 -4.24
CA GLY A 47 -6.35 8.62 -4.64
C GLY A 47 -6.10 7.16 -5.01
N LEU A 48 -4.92 6.92 -5.53
CA LEU A 48 -4.38 5.58 -5.79
C LEU A 48 -3.07 5.40 -5.04
N ASP A 49 -2.68 4.16 -4.82
CA ASP A 49 -1.27 3.87 -4.65
C ASP A 49 -0.78 2.96 -5.77
N LEU A 50 0.46 3.19 -6.20
CA LEU A 50 1.03 2.56 -7.37
C LEU A 50 2.45 2.05 -7.11
N SER A 51 2.76 0.93 -7.78
CA SER A 51 4.08 0.30 -7.83
C SER A 51 4.23 -0.46 -9.15
N HIS A 52 5.37 -1.10 -9.36
CA HIS A 52 5.60 -1.98 -10.51
C HIS A 52 4.54 -3.09 -10.68
N TRP A 53 3.80 -3.44 -9.62
CA TRP A 53 2.73 -4.46 -9.68
C TRP A 53 1.52 -4.04 -10.50
N ASN A 54 1.30 -2.73 -10.71
CA ASN A 54 0.14 -2.23 -11.46
C ASN A 54 0.30 -2.34 -12.98
N GLY A 55 1.51 -2.66 -13.45
CA GLY A 55 1.83 -2.79 -14.88
C GLY A 55 1.80 -1.43 -15.60
N ARG A 56 1.25 -1.40 -16.83
CA ARG A 56 1.18 -0.15 -17.60
C ARG A 56 0.07 0.75 -17.05
N VAL A 57 0.39 2.02 -16.87
CA VAL A 57 -0.53 3.07 -16.41
C VAL A 57 -0.85 4.05 -17.55
N LEU A 58 -2.12 4.35 -17.77
CA LEU A 58 -2.64 5.33 -18.72
C LEU A 58 -3.00 6.60 -17.94
N TYR A 59 -2.04 7.49 -17.76
CA TYR A 59 -2.15 8.65 -16.87
C TYR A 59 -3.29 9.61 -17.26
N ASP A 60 -3.58 9.75 -18.57
CA ASP A 60 -4.65 10.62 -19.06
C ASP A 60 -6.06 10.20 -18.59
N HIS A 61 -6.18 9.01 -18.03
CA HIS A 61 -7.41 8.51 -17.40
C HIS A 61 -7.45 8.72 -15.87
N LEU A 62 -6.43 9.38 -15.32
CA LEU A 62 -6.24 9.57 -13.88
C LEU A 62 -6.28 11.04 -13.44
N ASP A 63 -6.62 11.97 -14.34
CA ASP A 63 -6.64 13.42 -14.05
C ASP A 63 -7.66 13.83 -12.98
N SER A 64 -8.60 12.95 -12.65
CA SER A 64 -9.61 13.19 -11.59
C SER A 64 -9.15 12.75 -10.19
N LEU A 65 -7.91 12.28 -10.04
CA LEU A 65 -7.35 11.93 -8.75
C LEU A 65 -6.92 13.17 -7.99
N ASP A 66 -7.12 13.13 -6.68
CA ASP A 66 -6.70 14.20 -5.77
C ASP A 66 -5.30 13.97 -5.19
N PHE A 67 -4.83 12.71 -5.18
CA PHE A 67 -3.49 12.35 -4.72
C PHE A 67 -3.06 10.96 -5.21
N VAL A 68 -1.77 10.70 -5.09
CA VAL A 68 -1.19 9.38 -5.32
C VAL A 68 -0.08 9.08 -4.32
N PHE A 69 -0.02 7.83 -3.85
CA PHE A 69 1.14 7.31 -3.13
C PHE A 69 1.93 6.37 -4.06
N LEU A 70 3.25 6.60 -4.17
CA LEU A 70 4.12 5.84 -5.07
C LEU A 70 5.13 5.01 -4.29
N LYS A 71 5.24 3.72 -4.62
CA LYS A 71 6.33 2.88 -4.10
C LYS A 71 7.66 3.40 -4.61
N VAL A 72 8.59 3.60 -3.69
CA VAL A 72 9.94 4.05 -4.02
C VAL A 72 10.94 2.91 -3.84
N SER A 73 10.84 2.22 -2.71
CA SER A 73 11.83 1.21 -2.35
C SER A 73 11.29 0.21 -1.35
N GLU A 74 12.06 -0.85 -1.15
CA GLU A 74 11.80 -1.93 -0.19
C GLU A 74 13.12 -2.41 0.41
N GLY A 75 13.17 -2.55 1.73
CA GLY A 75 14.39 -2.98 2.40
C GLY A 75 15.55 -2.00 2.20
N ASP A 76 16.77 -2.49 2.13
CA ASP A 76 17.99 -1.68 1.99
C ASP A 76 18.61 -1.72 0.59
N ASP A 77 18.02 -2.49 -0.33
CA ASP A 77 18.61 -2.78 -1.65
C ASP A 77 17.63 -2.70 -2.85
N ARG A 78 16.31 -2.71 -2.63
CA ARG A 78 15.33 -2.73 -3.72
C ARG A 78 14.77 -1.34 -3.99
N VAL A 79 14.73 -0.98 -5.27
CA VAL A 79 14.06 0.22 -5.79
C VAL A 79 12.90 -0.22 -6.66
N ASP A 80 11.78 0.48 -6.60
CA ASP A 80 10.69 0.29 -7.54
C ASP A 80 11.06 0.95 -8.87
N ASP A 81 11.20 0.16 -9.92
CA ASP A 81 11.67 0.59 -11.24
C ASP A 81 10.65 1.45 -12.00
N THR A 82 9.41 1.54 -11.51
CA THR A 82 8.37 2.41 -12.07
C THR A 82 8.26 3.75 -11.37
N PHE A 83 8.93 3.93 -10.22
CA PHE A 83 8.80 5.14 -9.39
C PHE A 83 9.05 6.42 -10.18
N GLU A 84 10.16 6.52 -10.88
CA GLU A 84 10.54 7.74 -11.59
C GLU A 84 9.52 8.11 -12.67
N GLN A 85 9.07 7.12 -13.44
CA GLN A 85 8.05 7.33 -14.46
C GLN A 85 6.73 7.84 -13.86
N HIS A 86 6.28 7.22 -12.77
CA HIS A 86 5.05 7.63 -12.08
C HIS A 86 5.20 9.03 -11.47
N TYR A 87 6.32 9.28 -10.80
CA TYR A 87 6.59 10.56 -10.15
C TYR A 87 6.52 11.73 -11.15
N GLU A 88 7.23 11.64 -12.28
CA GLU A 88 7.22 12.69 -13.29
C GLU A 88 5.82 12.86 -13.92
N ALA A 89 5.12 11.78 -14.22
CA ALA A 89 3.80 11.83 -14.82
C ALA A 89 2.76 12.54 -13.94
N PHE A 90 2.75 12.28 -12.63
CA PHE A 90 1.81 12.92 -11.70
C PHE A 90 2.24 14.34 -11.34
N ARG A 91 3.54 14.61 -11.26
CA ARG A 91 4.07 15.96 -11.07
C ARG A 91 3.68 16.90 -12.22
N GLU A 92 3.74 16.43 -13.48
CA GLU A 92 3.33 17.21 -14.66
C GLU A 92 1.83 17.52 -14.68
N ARG A 93 1.03 16.74 -13.96
CA ARG A 93 -0.42 16.91 -13.81
C ARG A 93 -0.82 17.68 -12.56
N ASP A 94 0.14 18.19 -11.81
CA ASP A 94 -0.07 18.86 -10.52
C ASP A 94 -0.88 18.02 -9.51
N ILE A 95 -0.85 16.67 -9.63
CA ILE A 95 -1.48 15.76 -8.67
C ILE A 95 -0.51 15.57 -7.50
N PRO A 96 -0.95 15.82 -6.25
CA PRO A 96 -0.14 15.64 -5.05
C PRO A 96 0.43 14.22 -4.93
N VAL A 97 1.76 14.15 -4.80
CA VAL A 97 2.51 12.88 -4.68
C VAL A 97 3.01 12.69 -3.26
N GLY A 98 2.72 11.51 -2.70
CA GLY A 98 3.40 10.93 -1.56
C GLY A 98 4.29 9.76 -1.99
N ALA A 99 5.28 9.44 -1.17
CA ALA A 99 6.26 8.41 -1.45
C ALA A 99 6.27 7.38 -0.33
N TYR A 100 6.22 6.08 -0.65
CA TYR A 100 6.24 5.06 0.37
C TYR A 100 7.40 4.07 0.22
N HIS A 101 7.81 3.54 1.38
CA HIS A 101 8.81 2.51 1.54
C HIS A 101 8.21 1.27 2.18
N PHE A 102 8.36 0.11 1.53
CA PHE A 102 7.97 -1.18 2.12
C PHE A 102 9.01 -1.62 3.14
N PHE A 103 8.62 -1.60 4.41
CA PHE A 103 9.51 -1.84 5.53
C PHE A 103 9.76 -3.35 5.74
N ARG A 104 10.99 -3.79 5.55
CA ARG A 104 11.40 -5.19 5.77
C ARG A 104 11.73 -5.44 7.23
N PHE A 105 11.04 -6.42 7.82
CA PHE A 105 11.19 -6.75 9.24
C PHE A 105 12.55 -7.36 9.59
N ASP A 106 13.23 -7.95 8.64
CA ASP A 106 14.53 -8.61 8.83
C ASP A 106 15.76 -7.73 8.50
N VAL A 107 15.55 -6.50 8.05
CA VAL A 107 16.60 -5.53 7.68
C VAL A 107 16.78 -4.45 8.74
N ASP A 108 17.96 -3.86 8.85
CA ASP A 108 18.23 -2.74 9.77
C ASP A 108 17.42 -1.52 9.42
N GLY A 109 16.79 -0.88 10.43
CA GLY A 109 15.87 0.22 10.18
C GLY A 109 16.55 1.49 9.68
N LYS A 110 17.76 1.79 10.16
CA LYS A 110 18.50 2.97 9.70
C LYS A 110 18.97 2.80 8.24
N GLU A 111 19.45 1.61 7.88
CA GLU A 111 19.91 1.31 6.52
C GLU A 111 18.75 1.43 5.51
N GLN A 112 17.57 0.89 5.85
CA GLN A 112 16.36 1.05 5.04
C GLN A 112 15.97 2.52 4.87
N ALA A 113 15.96 3.31 5.96
CA ALA A 113 15.63 4.73 5.91
C ALA A 113 16.59 5.51 5.00
N GLN A 114 17.88 5.23 5.11
CA GLN A 114 18.90 5.85 4.25
C GLN A 114 18.74 5.43 2.79
N HIS A 115 18.40 4.15 2.54
CA HIS A 115 18.11 3.68 1.19
C HIS A 115 16.92 4.43 0.58
N PHE A 116 15.80 4.53 1.30
CA PHE A 116 14.61 5.26 0.89
C PHE A 116 14.91 6.74 0.59
N LEU A 117 15.58 7.42 1.50
CA LEU A 117 15.93 8.84 1.35
C LEU A 117 16.86 9.09 0.16
N ARG A 118 17.83 8.20 -0.12
CA ARG A 118 18.70 8.32 -1.31
C ARG A 118 17.91 8.32 -2.61
N GLN A 119 16.83 7.54 -2.71
CA GLN A 119 15.99 7.52 -3.91
C GLN A 119 15.17 8.80 -4.07
N LEU A 120 14.95 9.53 -2.97
CA LEU A 120 14.15 10.75 -2.93
C LEU A 120 15.00 12.03 -2.94
N ASP A 121 16.32 11.93 -2.93
CA ASP A 121 17.20 13.11 -2.88
C ASP A 121 16.94 14.05 -4.07
N GLY A 122 16.66 15.31 -3.77
CA GLY A 122 16.26 16.32 -4.76
C GLY A 122 14.80 16.26 -5.21
N ARG A 123 14.01 15.26 -4.80
CA ARG A 123 12.58 15.15 -5.16
C ARG A 123 11.71 16.04 -4.30
N ARG A 124 10.75 16.70 -4.96
CA ARG A 124 9.75 17.54 -4.30
C ARG A 124 8.47 16.74 -4.09
N LEU A 125 8.05 16.61 -2.85
CA LEU A 125 6.82 15.92 -2.46
C LEU A 125 5.80 16.90 -1.90
N GLN A 126 4.51 16.60 -2.09
CA GLN A 126 3.39 17.38 -1.54
C GLN A 126 2.75 16.69 -0.33
N LEU A 127 2.98 15.38 -0.17
CA LEU A 127 2.50 14.61 0.97
C LEU A 127 3.68 14.11 1.82
N PRO A 128 3.49 13.86 3.12
CA PRO A 128 4.53 13.28 3.96
C PRO A 128 5.02 11.93 3.44
N LEU A 129 6.23 11.56 3.83
CA LEU A 129 6.77 10.23 3.56
C LEU A 129 5.91 9.16 4.23
N VAL A 130 5.80 7.99 3.60
CA VAL A 130 5.01 6.87 4.11
C VAL A 130 5.91 5.69 4.41
N ILE A 131 5.65 5.02 5.52
CA ILE A 131 6.27 3.75 5.89
C ILE A 131 5.18 2.69 5.87
N ASP A 132 5.36 1.69 5.03
CA ASP A 132 4.46 0.55 4.90
C ASP A 132 4.91 -0.57 5.83
N VAL A 133 4.13 -0.78 6.91
CA VAL A 133 4.44 -1.72 7.99
C VAL A 133 3.36 -2.78 8.06
N GLU A 134 3.59 -3.91 7.40
CA GLU A 134 2.65 -5.02 7.39
C GLU A 134 3.35 -6.40 7.43
N GLN A 135 2.67 -7.41 7.98
CA GLN A 135 3.23 -8.76 8.05
C GLN A 135 3.28 -9.44 6.67
N HIS A 136 2.33 -9.10 5.78
CA HIS A 136 2.30 -9.66 4.43
C HIS A 136 3.60 -9.32 3.68
N GLY A 137 4.18 -10.28 2.99
CA GLY A 137 5.48 -10.10 2.32
C GLY A 137 6.70 -10.08 3.24
N ASN A 138 6.53 -10.08 4.56
CA ASN A 138 7.60 -10.06 5.54
C ASN A 138 7.86 -11.41 6.21
N LYS A 139 9.08 -11.64 6.68
CA LYS A 139 9.41 -12.77 7.54
C LYS A 139 8.80 -12.59 8.94
N PHE A 140 8.47 -13.69 9.59
CA PHE A 140 8.08 -13.65 11.00
C PHE A 140 9.29 -13.32 11.86
N ILE A 141 9.26 -12.15 12.48
CA ILE A 141 10.28 -11.63 13.39
C ILE A 141 9.58 -11.25 14.70
N ALA A 142 10.25 -11.42 15.83
CA ALA A 142 9.72 -11.00 17.13
C ALA A 142 9.31 -9.52 17.10
N GLN A 143 8.10 -9.22 17.56
CA GLN A 143 7.49 -7.88 17.48
C GLN A 143 8.41 -6.79 18.02
N GLU A 144 9.04 -7.03 19.18
CA GLU A 144 9.95 -6.06 19.79
C GLU A 144 11.16 -5.75 18.89
N LYS A 145 11.64 -6.72 18.15
CA LYS A 145 12.73 -6.51 17.20
C LYS A 145 12.28 -5.67 16.00
N VAL A 146 11.04 -5.87 15.53
CA VAL A 146 10.42 -5.04 14.48
C VAL A 146 10.26 -3.61 14.98
N LYS A 147 9.68 -3.39 16.18
CA LYS A 147 9.51 -2.07 16.80
C LYS A 147 10.86 -1.35 16.96
N ASN A 148 11.91 -2.04 17.40
CA ASN A 148 13.25 -1.46 17.52
C ASN A 148 13.81 -0.96 16.18
N ARG A 149 13.61 -1.72 15.11
CA ARG A 149 14.03 -1.35 13.77
C ARG A 149 13.19 -0.18 13.24
N LEU A 150 11.89 -0.19 13.50
CA LEU A 150 10.99 0.90 13.13
C LEU A 150 11.39 2.21 13.85
N ARG A 151 11.73 2.16 15.14
CA ARG A 151 12.29 3.34 15.86
C ARG A 151 13.56 3.88 15.19
N ALA A 152 14.45 3.00 14.77
CA ALA A 152 15.68 3.41 14.08
C ALA A 152 15.38 4.06 12.73
N PHE A 153 14.43 3.50 11.97
CA PHE A 153 13.95 4.06 10.70
C PHE A 153 13.35 5.45 10.89
N MET A 154 12.39 5.60 11.81
CA MET A 154 11.73 6.87 12.13
C MET A 154 12.73 7.94 12.58
N LYS A 155 13.70 7.55 13.41
CA LYS A 155 14.76 8.46 13.88
C LYS A 155 15.62 8.98 12.73
N GLU A 156 15.89 8.15 11.73
CA GLU A 156 16.67 8.55 10.56
C GLU A 156 15.87 9.48 9.66
N LEU A 157 14.59 9.14 9.35
CA LEU A 157 13.72 10.01 8.56
C LEU A 157 13.57 11.41 9.14
N LYS A 158 13.45 11.51 10.47
CA LYS A 158 13.29 12.80 11.16
C LYS A 158 14.44 13.80 10.94
N LYS A 159 15.60 13.33 10.50
CA LYS A 159 16.75 14.23 10.20
C LYS A 159 16.59 14.94 8.86
N HIS A 160 15.82 14.35 7.94
CA HIS A 160 15.73 14.77 6.54
C HIS A 160 14.33 15.19 6.12
N SER A 161 13.30 14.88 6.92
CA SER A 161 11.92 15.29 6.69
C SER A 161 11.43 16.24 7.78
N LYS A 162 10.76 17.32 7.37
CA LYS A 162 10.12 18.28 8.29
C LYS A 162 8.79 17.75 8.83
N HIS A 163 8.16 16.84 8.10
CA HIS A 163 6.86 16.31 8.44
C HIS A 163 7.00 14.95 9.11
N GLN A 164 6.10 14.69 10.05
CA GLN A 164 5.96 13.36 10.63
C GLN A 164 5.51 12.39 9.53
N PRO A 165 6.15 11.22 9.37
CA PRO A 165 5.75 10.28 8.34
C PRO A 165 4.37 9.66 8.65
N ILE A 166 3.65 9.34 7.58
CA ILE A 166 2.44 8.53 7.60
C ILE A 166 2.86 7.07 7.81
N ILE A 167 2.09 6.33 8.59
CA ILE A 167 2.23 4.88 8.69
C ILE A 167 1.09 4.21 7.94
N TYR A 168 1.43 3.45 6.89
CA TYR A 168 0.50 2.52 6.28
C TYR A 168 0.58 1.18 6.99
N THR A 169 -0.58 0.58 7.27
CA THR A 169 -0.70 -0.75 7.87
C THR A 169 -2.11 -1.29 7.70
N ASN A 170 -2.30 -2.56 8.02
CA ASN A 170 -3.63 -3.17 8.22
C ASN A 170 -3.96 -3.31 9.72
N GLY A 171 -5.17 -3.80 10.04
CA GLY A 171 -5.62 -3.90 11.43
C GLY A 171 -4.73 -4.79 12.32
N ASP A 172 -4.15 -5.86 11.77
CA ASP A 172 -3.24 -6.74 12.51
C ASP A 172 -1.88 -6.06 12.72
N GLY A 173 -1.33 -5.44 11.69
CA GLY A 173 -0.08 -4.69 11.78
C GLY A 173 -0.17 -3.50 12.73
N TYR A 174 -1.32 -2.81 12.75
CA TYR A 174 -1.57 -1.74 13.72
C TYR A 174 -1.45 -2.26 15.14
N ARG A 175 -2.21 -3.29 15.50
CA ARG A 175 -2.22 -3.86 16.85
C ARG A 175 -0.84 -4.41 17.27
N ASP A 176 -0.14 -5.07 16.34
CA ASP A 176 1.10 -5.77 16.65
C ASP A 176 2.32 -4.86 16.71
N PHE A 177 2.35 -3.77 15.92
CA PHE A 177 3.57 -2.97 15.73
C PHE A 177 3.39 -1.47 15.99
N ILE A 178 2.16 -0.93 15.91
CA ILE A 178 1.95 0.53 15.82
C ILE A 178 1.26 1.09 17.07
N GLU A 179 0.17 0.47 17.53
CA GLU A 179 -0.77 1.02 18.50
C GLU A 179 -0.09 1.57 19.77
N GLU A 180 0.82 0.81 20.35
CA GLU A 180 1.42 1.13 21.64
C GLU A 180 2.39 2.32 21.60
N GLU A 181 3.14 2.45 20.51
CA GLU A 181 4.26 3.40 20.43
C GLU A 181 4.10 4.46 19.34
N PHE A 182 3.49 4.09 18.24
CA PHE A 182 3.38 4.93 17.03
C PHE A 182 1.94 5.37 16.72
N GLY A 183 0.99 5.09 17.61
CA GLY A 183 -0.44 5.37 17.41
C GLY A 183 -0.79 6.85 17.22
N ASN A 184 0.12 7.77 17.55
CA ASN A 184 -0.04 9.22 17.35
C ASN A 184 0.40 9.69 15.95
N HIS A 185 0.84 8.77 15.08
CA HIS A 185 1.18 9.12 13.70
C HIS A 185 -0.09 9.18 12.85
N THR A 186 -0.02 9.97 11.77
CA THR A 186 -1.03 9.89 10.72
C THR A 186 -1.08 8.48 10.17
N LEU A 187 -2.28 7.87 10.16
CA LEU A 187 -2.49 6.52 9.68
C LEU A 187 -3.09 6.50 8.28
N TRP A 188 -2.54 5.65 7.44
CA TRP A 188 -3.13 5.15 6.22
C TRP A 188 -3.46 3.67 6.43
N LEU A 189 -4.74 3.38 6.61
CA LEU A 189 -5.20 2.04 6.98
C LEU A 189 -5.72 1.27 5.78
N SER A 190 -5.20 0.05 5.58
CA SER A 190 -5.77 -0.92 4.65
C SER A 190 -6.87 -1.74 5.33
N SER A 191 -8.08 -1.65 4.79
CA SER A 191 -9.21 -2.46 5.25
C SER A 191 -10.18 -2.69 4.09
N THR A 192 -10.04 -3.84 3.43
CA THR A 192 -10.81 -4.22 2.23
C THR A 192 -12.08 -5.00 2.53
N ASN A 193 -12.28 -5.39 3.79
CA ASN A 193 -13.53 -5.98 4.23
C ASN A 193 -14.58 -4.89 4.42
N THR A 194 -15.86 -5.26 4.39
CA THR A 194 -17.05 -4.42 4.67
C THR A 194 -17.01 -3.70 6.02
N TRP A 195 -15.99 -3.92 6.79
CA TRP A 195 -15.62 -3.15 7.97
C TRP A 195 -15.07 -1.80 7.50
N ARG A 196 -15.94 -0.81 7.45
CA ARG A 196 -15.47 0.57 7.48
C ARG A 196 -14.57 0.69 8.71
N PRO A 197 -13.44 1.41 8.65
CA PRO A 197 -12.58 1.65 9.81
C PRO A 197 -13.28 2.57 10.83
N THR A 198 -14.50 2.20 11.23
CA THR A 198 -15.32 2.93 12.21
C THR A 198 -14.71 2.87 13.62
N MET A 199 -13.79 1.95 13.84
CA MET A 199 -13.16 1.73 15.15
C MET A 199 -11.71 2.24 15.22
N MET A 200 -11.11 2.67 14.11
CA MET A 200 -9.76 3.24 14.09
C MET A 200 -9.78 4.60 13.42
N ASP A 201 -9.27 5.59 14.10
CA ASP A 201 -9.08 6.90 13.52
C ASP A 201 -7.90 6.85 12.54
N CYS A 202 -8.17 7.00 11.25
CA CYS A 202 -7.16 7.06 10.20
C CYS A 202 -7.48 8.19 9.23
N THR A 203 -6.44 8.83 8.74
CA THR A 203 -6.55 9.94 7.79
C THR A 203 -6.78 9.45 6.37
N PHE A 204 -6.08 8.38 5.98
CA PHE A 204 -6.23 7.74 4.68
C PHE A 204 -6.76 6.32 4.85
N TRP A 205 -7.61 5.92 3.92
CA TRP A 205 -8.18 4.58 3.90
C TRP A 205 -8.01 3.94 2.53
N GLN A 206 -7.25 2.83 2.47
CA GLN A 206 -7.19 1.94 1.32
C GLN A 206 -8.34 0.93 1.46
N PHE A 207 -9.36 1.11 0.65
CA PHE A 207 -10.62 0.36 0.77
C PHE A 207 -10.77 -0.75 -0.28
N ASN A 208 -9.95 -0.74 -1.32
CA ASN A 208 -10.00 -1.72 -2.39
C ASN A 208 -8.58 -1.97 -2.93
N ILE A 209 -8.12 -3.20 -2.88
CA ILE A 209 -6.78 -3.65 -3.35
C ILE A 209 -6.87 -4.52 -4.62
N ASP A 210 -8.01 -4.58 -5.26
CA ASP A 210 -8.25 -5.45 -6.43
C ASP A 210 -9.19 -4.75 -7.43
N ALA A 211 -9.07 -3.42 -7.54
CA ALA A 211 -9.94 -2.62 -8.43
C ALA A 211 -9.58 -2.83 -9.90
N ASP A 212 -10.60 -3.00 -10.71
CA ASP A 212 -10.48 -3.03 -12.17
C ASP A 212 -10.66 -1.60 -12.70
N LEU A 213 -9.55 -0.93 -13.03
CA LEU A 213 -9.55 0.39 -13.63
C LEU A 213 -9.02 0.31 -15.06
N MET A 214 -9.71 0.95 -16.00
CA MET A 214 -9.21 1.07 -17.38
C MET A 214 -7.86 1.77 -17.49
N ALA A 215 -7.50 2.53 -16.46
CA ALA A 215 -6.26 3.29 -16.39
C ALA A 215 -5.02 2.44 -16.09
N VAL A 216 -5.16 1.23 -15.59
CA VAL A 216 -4.04 0.34 -15.26
C VAL A 216 -4.22 -1.05 -15.86
N THR A 217 -3.13 -1.67 -16.28
CA THR A 217 -3.19 -3.00 -16.93
C THR A 217 -3.51 -4.11 -15.95
N HIS A 218 -3.00 -4.01 -14.73
CA HIS A 218 -3.29 -4.93 -13.63
C HIS A 218 -4.28 -4.29 -12.66
N ARG A 219 -4.42 -4.85 -11.47
CA ARG A 219 -5.31 -4.31 -10.44
C ARG A 219 -4.74 -3.04 -9.83
N ALA A 220 -5.63 -2.18 -9.34
CA ALA A 220 -5.29 -0.94 -8.67
C ALA A 220 -5.77 -0.93 -7.22
N ASP A 221 -5.02 -0.23 -6.39
CA ASP A 221 -5.32 0.00 -4.99
C ASP A 221 -5.96 1.38 -4.85
N LEU A 222 -7.23 1.40 -4.38
CA LEU A 222 -8.01 2.62 -4.28
C LEU A 222 -8.02 3.16 -2.86
N ASN A 223 -7.81 4.47 -2.77
CA ASN A 223 -7.65 5.19 -1.52
C ASN A 223 -8.60 6.39 -1.45
N VAL A 224 -8.94 6.77 -0.23
CA VAL A 224 -9.61 8.02 0.06
C VAL A 224 -8.93 8.73 1.24
N PHE A 225 -8.95 10.05 1.21
CA PHE A 225 -8.77 10.87 2.40
C PHE A 225 -10.11 10.91 3.15
N ARG A 226 -10.11 10.72 4.47
CA ARG A 226 -11.34 10.53 5.25
C ARG A 226 -11.99 11.82 5.74
N GLY A 227 -11.42 12.96 5.39
CA GLY A 227 -12.01 14.28 5.61
C GLY A 227 -12.83 14.79 4.43
N SER A 228 -13.38 15.99 4.57
CA SER A 228 -14.02 16.76 3.51
C SER A 228 -12.98 17.32 2.52
N ARG A 229 -13.45 17.92 1.44
CA ARG A 229 -12.60 18.68 0.51
C ARG A 229 -11.88 19.84 1.20
N GLU A 230 -12.55 20.54 2.08
CA GLU A 230 -11.98 21.66 2.84
C GLU A 230 -10.87 21.20 3.78
N GLU A 231 -11.08 20.11 4.52
CA GLU A 231 -10.06 19.50 5.38
C GLU A 231 -8.86 18.96 4.57
N TRP A 232 -9.09 18.52 3.33
CA TRP A 232 -8.00 18.15 2.42
C TRP A 232 -7.14 19.35 2.03
N ASP A 233 -7.78 20.46 1.68
CA ASP A 233 -7.08 21.68 1.31
C ASP A 233 -6.27 22.22 2.50
N GLU A 234 -6.80 22.15 3.72
CA GLU A 234 -6.09 22.46 4.96
C GLU A 234 -4.90 21.50 5.18
N TYR A 235 -5.12 20.20 4.99
CA TYR A 235 -4.06 19.20 5.11
C TYR A 235 -2.88 19.49 4.17
N LEU A 236 -3.15 19.85 2.91
CA LEU A 236 -2.11 20.25 1.96
C LEU A 236 -1.40 21.56 2.35
N GLN A 237 -2.11 22.50 2.97
CA GLN A 237 -1.51 23.74 3.46
C GLN A 237 -0.58 23.51 4.66
N GLU A 238 -0.94 22.61 5.56
CA GLU A 238 -0.10 22.22 6.70
C GLU A 238 1.15 21.46 6.26
N HIS A 239 1.00 20.60 5.24
CA HIS A 239 2.08 19.79 4.68
C HIS A 239 2.68 20.42 3.40
N LYS A 240 3.02 21.72 3.48
CA LYS A 240 3.60 22.44 2.32
C LYS A 240 4.64 21.62 1.59
N PRO A 241 4.66 21.68 0.25
CA PRO A 241 5.64 20.94 -0.56
C PRO A 241 7.07 21.16 -0.09
N TYR A 242 7.81 20.10 0.02
CA TYR A 242 9.18 20.10 0.50
C TYR A 242 10.09 19.24 -0.38
N VAL A 243 11.38 19.53 -0.33
CA VAL A 243 12.41 18.76 -1.06
C VAL A 243 13.17 17.93 -0.05
N ILE A 244 13.33 16.65 -0.34
CA ILE A 244 14.22 15.78 0.44
C ILE A 244 15.67 16.16 0.10
N SER A 245 16.49 16.33 1.14
CA SER A 245 17.93 16.56 0.97
C SER A 245 18.72 15.66 1.89
N MET A 246 19.70 14.96 1.31
CA MET A 246 20.65 14.11 2.03
C MET A 246 21.93 14.85 2.46
N ASN A 247 22.04 16.15 2.14
CA ASN A 247 23.19 17.01 2.48
C ASN A 247 23.09 17.60 3.88
#